data_f71e1b0162ca05ba3033650e6ac0003d
#
_entry.id   f71e1b0162ca05ba3033650e6ac0003d
#
_cell.length_a   1.000
_cell.length_b   1.000
_cell.length_c   1.000
_cell.angle_alpha   90.00
_cell.angle_beta   90.00
_cell.angle_gamma   90.00
#
_symmetry.space_group_name_H-M   'P 1'
#
loop_
_entity.id
_entity.type
_entity.pdbx_description
1 polymer ?
#
loop_
_entity_poly.entity_id
_entity_poly.type
_entity_poly.pdbx_seq_one_letter_code
_entity_poly.pdbx_strand_id
1 'polypeptide(L)'
;MAVGCNQDDYLHYDTDSASIRFTSSENDSTVYSFRLHPGETEGLIEIPVQLIGLASPQAREISAEIVAEKSNAIENTDFVILHSEIMADSIHGVLKVLVKKTDILDNESRRLTLRLCPNQFFESAPVNQSLYTIVVNNELLYPDGWIFGEYSQVKHEFVILHTGIATDYNSVWTNSEKLWWKSKLIDALYEYNLAHPGDPLKDENGILISF
;
A
#
# COMPACT_ATOMS: atom_id res chain seq x y z
N MET A 1 -30.02 -21.20 -59.51
CA MET A 1 -30.08 -21.35 -58.04
C MET A 1 -28.91 -20.61 -57.44
N ALA A 2 -29.11 -19.44 -56.85
CA ALA A 2 -28.06 -18.72 -56.14
C ALA A 2 -28.12 -19.17 -54.66
N VAL A 3 -27.05 -19.81 -54.21
CA VAL A 3 -26.88 -20.13 -52.80
C VAL A 3 -26.36 -18.87 -52.11
N GLY A 4 -27.21 -18.23 -51.32
CA GLY A 4 -26.78 -17.12 -50.44
C GLY A 4 -25.90 -17.68 -49.35
N CYS A 5 -24.69 -17.15 -49.20
CA CYS A 5 -23.89 -17.31 -48.02
C CYS A 5 -24.68 -16.70 -46.84
N ASN A 6 -24.98 -17.51 -45.83
CA ASN A 6 -25.34 -16.98 -44.52
C ASN A 6 -24.19 -16.10 -44.05
N GLN A 7 -24.47 -14.84 -43.84
CA GLN A 7 -23.58 -13.98 -43.10
C GLN A 7 -23.56 -14.51 -41.64
N ASP A 8 -22.44 -15.05 -41.23
CA ASP A 8 -22.23 -15.40 -39.83
C ASP A 8 -22.52 -14.16 -39.00
N ASP A 9 -23.33 -14.31 -37.96
CA ASP A 9 -23.57 -13.28 -36.97
C ASP A 9 -22.22 -12.84 -36.42
N TYR A 10 -21.79 -11.65 -36.75
CA TYR A 10 -20.65 -11.03 -36.11
C TYR A 10 -20.97 -10.95 -34.61
N LEU A 11 -20.06 -11.48 -33.78
CA LEU A 11 -20.13 -11.26 -32.34
C LEU A 11 -20.19 -9.75 -32.09
N HIS A 12 -21.38 -9.24 -31.80
CA HIS A 12 -21.50 -7.86 -31.37
C HIS A 12 -20.89 -7.72 -30.00
N TYR A 13 -19.89 -6.87 -29.88
CA TYR A 13 -19.36 -6.49 -28.58
C TYR A 13 -20.50 -5.79 -27.83
N ASP A 14 -20.91 -6.34 -26.68
CA ASP A 14 -21.91 -5.72 -25.82
C ASP A 14 -21.30 -4.46 -25.20
N THR A 15 -21.70 -3.31 -25.75
CA THR A 15 -21.21 -2.00 -25.29
C THR A 15 -21.85 -1.58 -23.97
N ASP A 16 -22.91 -2.26 -23.54
CA ASP A 16 -23.63 -1.95 -22.31
C ASP A 16 -23.05 -2.69 -21.11
N SER A 17 -22.29 -3.79 -21.35
CA SER A 17 -21.60 -4.49 -20.28
C SER A 17 -20.29 -3.82 -19.91
N ALA A 18 -20.07 -3.63 -18.62
CA ALA A 18 -18.84 -3.09 -18.07
C ALA A 18 -18.38 -3.96 -16.90
N SER A 19 -17.10 -4.24 -16.82
CA SER A 19 -16.48 -4.86 -15.65
C SER A 19 -15.26 -4.08 -15.21
N ILE A 20 -14.74 -4.40 -14.02
CA ILE A 20 -13.54 -3.77 -13.48
C ILE A 20 -12.54 -4.86 -13.09
N ARG A 21 -11.27 -4.51 -13.09
CA ARG A 21 -10.19 -5.39 -12.67
C ARG A 21 -9.15 -4.65 -11.87
N PHE A 22 -8.42 -5.35 -11.03
CA PHE A 22 -7.15 -4.84 -10.52
C PHE A 22 -6.13 -4.78 -11.67
N THR A 23 -5.29 -3.76 -11.68
CA THR A 23 -4.28 -3.59 -12.75
C THR A 23 -3.06 -4.48 -12.53
N SER A 24 -2.85 -4.95 -11.32
CA SER A 24 -1.81 -5.90 -10.94
C SER A 24 -2.26 -7.35 -11.14
N SER A 25 -1.29 -8.28 -11.22
CA SER A 25 -1.58 -9.69 -11.33
C SER A 25 -2.13 -10.28 -10.04
N GLU A 26 -2.79 -11.44 -10.10
CA GLU A 26 -3.37 -12.14 -8.94
C GLU A 26 -2.33 -12.44 -7.82
N ASN A 27 -1.04 -12.49 -8.17
CA ASN A 27 0.05 -12.73 -7.24
C ASN A 27 0.66 -11.43 -6.67
N ASP A 28 0.21 -10.27 -7.12
CA ASP A 28 0.73 -9.01 -6.62
C ASP A 28 0.10 -8.71 -5.25
N SER A 29 0.95 -8.38 -4.31
CA SER A 29 0.54 -7.97 -2.98
C SER A 29 1.25 -6.69 -2.60
N THR A 30 0.55 -5.81 -1.89
CA THR A 30 1.16 -4.66 -1.23
C THR A 30 1.50 -5.04 0.20
N VAL A 31 2.74 -4.75 0.60
CA VAL A 31 3.15 -4.82 2.01
C VAL A 31 3.18 -3.41 2.57
N TYR A 32 2.45 -3.19 3.65
CA TYR A 32 2.47 -1.95 4.41
C TYR A 32 3.04 -2.21 5.80
N SER A 33 4.16 -1.57 6.12
CA SER A 33 4.76 -1.67 7.46
C SER A 33 4.64 -0.35 8.19
N PHE A 34 4.04 -0.36 9.37
CA PHE A 34 3.94 0.84 10.21
C PHE A 34 5.30 1.34 10.73
N ARG A 35 6.32 0.49 10.79
CA ARG A 35 7.68 0.94 11.13
C ARG A 35 8.34 1.76 10.03
N LEU A 36 7.88 1.60 8.78
CA LEU A 36 8.31 2.46 7.66
C LEU A 36 7.60 3.83 7.67
N HIS A 37 6.60 4.01 8.54
CA HIS A 37 5.80 5.21 8.72
C HIS A 37 5.75 5.61 10.21
N PRO A 38 6.89 6.05 10.79
CA PRO A 38 6.97 6.35 12.21
C PRO A 38 5.97 7.43 12.64
N GLY A 39 5.23 7.14 13.72
CA GLY A 39 4.22 8.05 14.26
C GLY A 39 2.83 7.92 13.64
N GLU A 40 2.67 7.19 12.55
CA GLU A 40 1.36 6.92 11.96
C GLU A 40 0.64 5.78 12.70
N THR A 41 -0.65 5.96 12.94
CA THR A 41 -1.55 4.94 13.51
C THR A 41 -2.52 4.38 12.48
N GLU A 42 -2.62 5.03 11.33
CA GLU A 42 -3.44 4.64 10.19
C GLU A 42 -2.65 4.87 8.89
N GLY A 43 -2.87 4.02 7.90
CA GLY A 43 -2.25 4.14 6.58
C GLY A 43 -3.27 4.00 5.47
N LEU A 44 -3.22 4.87 4.47
CA LEU A 44 -4.08 4.78 3.29
C LEU A 44 -3.37 3.98 2.19
N ILE A 45 -4.00 2.90 1.75
CA ILE A 45 -3.54 2.10 0.61
C ILE A 45 -4.49 2.34 -0.55
N GLU A 46 -3.94 2.77 -1.67
CA GLU A 46 -4.64 3.03 -2.91
C GLU A 46 -4.32 1.94 -3.94
N ILE A 47 -5.32 1.14 -4.28
CA ILE A 47 -5.18 0.00 -5.20
C ILE A 47 -5.76 0.40 -6.56
N PRO A 48 -4.93 0.45 -7.61
CA PRO A 48 -5.39 0.82 -8.93
C PRO A 48 -6.38 -0.18 -9.50
N VAL A 49 -7.50 0.33 -10.00
CA VAL A 49 -8.56 -0.42 -10.67
C VAL A 49 -8.74 0.11 -12.09
N GLN A 50 -8.93 -0.77 -13.05
CA GLN A 50 -9.15 -0.43 -14.44
C GLN A 50 -10.51 -0.93 -14.91
N LEU A 51 -11.21 -0.09 -15.66
CA LEU A 51 -12.43 -0.43 -16.37
C LEU A 51 -12.12 -1.32 -17.58
N ILE A 52 -12.97 -2.31 -17.78
CA ILE A 52 -13.12 -3.08 -19.02
C ILE A 52 -14.49 -2.72 -19.59
N GLY A 53 -14.50 -1.96 -20.67
CA GLY A 53 -15.71 -1.41 -21.29
C GLY A 53 -15.55 0.07 -21.62
N LEU A 54 -16.66 0.75 -21.88
CA LEU A 54 -16.67 2.16 -22.23
C LEU A 54 -16.71 3.06 -21.00
N ALA A 55 -16.02 4.20 -21.07
CA ALA A 55 -16.15 5.25 -20.06
C ALA A 55 -17.61 5.76 -20.00
N SER A 56 -18.03 6.20 -18.82
CA SER A 56 -19.38 6.73 -18.59
C SER A 56 -19.28 8.21 -18.22
N PRO A 57 -20.24 9.04 -18.63
CA PRO A 57 -20.32 10.43 -18.21
C PRO A 57 -20.68 10.59 -16.72
N GLN A 58 -20.93 9.50 -16.00
CA GLN A 58 -21.23 9.49 -14.58
C GLN A 58 -20.17 8.69 -13.83
N ALA A 59 -19.83 9.14 -12.62
CA ALA A 59 -18.99 8.39 -11.69
C ALA A 59 -19.70 7.08 -11.29
N ARG A 60 -18.93 5.99 -11.16
CA ARG A 60 -19.42 4.64 -10.87
C ARG A 60 -18.69 4.06 -9.69
N GLU A 61 -19.44 3.68 -8.66
CA GLU A 61 -18.91 3.13 -7.42
C GLU A 61 -18.23 1.78 -7.63
N ILE A 62 -17.06 1.61 -7.01
CA ILE A 62 -16.31 0.35 -6.94
C ILE A 62 -16.76 -0.39 -5.67
N SER A 63 -17.20 -1.63 -5.81
CA SER A 63 -17.55 -2.50 -4.70
C SER A 63 -16.51 -3.60 -4.53
N ALA A 64 -16.08 -3.82 -3.28
CA ALA A 64 -15.17 -4.90 -2.94
C ALA A 64 -15.55 -5.52 -1.59
N GLU A 65 -15.23 -6.79 -1.41
CA GLU A 65 -15.45 -7.55 -0.18
C GLU A 65 -14.18 -8.27 0.26
N ILE A 66 -14.12 -8.62 1.54
CA ILE A 66 -13.05 -9.47 2.09
C ILE A 66 -13.27 -10.94 1.72
N VAL A 67 -12.20 -11.62 1.32
CA VAL A 67 -12.18 -13.08 1.13
C VAL A 67 -11.71 -13.72 2.43
N ALA A 68 -12.66 -14.17 3.24
CA ALA A 68 -12.41 -14.64 4.61
C ALA A 68 -11.39 -15.80 4.68
N GLU A 69 -11.45 -16.75 3.73
CA GLU A 69 -10.57 -17.92 3.70
C GLU A 69 -9.10 -17.57 3.38
N LYS A 70 -8.86 -16.37 2.86
CA LYS A 70 -7.53 -15.86 2.48
C LYS A 70 -7.06 -14.71 3.37
N SER A 71 -7.83 -14.38 4.42
CA SER A 71 -7.61 -13.19 5.26
C SER A 71 -7.60 -13.59 6.74
N ASN A 72 -6.78 -12.91 7.53
CA ASN A 72 -6.84 -12.94 8.99
C ASN A 72 -7.06 -11.52 9.59
N ALA A 73 -7.17 -10.51 8.74
CA ALA A 73 -7.49 -9.14 9.14
C ALA A 73 -9.00 -9.01 9.42
N ILE A 74 -9.34 -8.20 10.41
CA ILE A 74 -10.71 -7.98 10.89
C ILE A 74 -11.17 -6.57 10.47
N GLU A 75 -12.29 -6.52 9.73
CA GLU A 75 -12.88 -5.27 9.30
C GLU A 75 -13.27 -4.38 10.48
N ASN A 76 -13.12 -3.07 10.32
CA ASN A 76 -13.28 -2.01 11.33
C ASN A 76 -12.26 -2.04 12.49
N THR A 77 -11.54 -3.15 12.70
CA THR A 77 -10.46 -3.26 13.68
C THR A 77 -9.10 -3.02 13.02
N ASP A 78 -8.74 -3.82 12.03
CA ASP A 78 -7.45 -3.78 11.35
C ASP A 78 -7.49 -2.92 10.07
N PHE A 79 -8.67 -2.80 9.45
CA PHE A 79 -8.86 -2.02 8.21
C PHE A 79 -10.30 -1.53 8.03
N VAL A 80 -10.47 -0.57 7.09
CA VAL A 80 -11.77 -0.11 6.59
C VAL A 80 -11.66 0.06 5.08
N ILE A 81 -12.63 -0.48 4.32
CA ILE A 81 -12.77 -0.18 2.89
C ILE A 81 -13.49 1.16 2.77
N LEU A 82 -12.83 2.14 2.16
CA LEU A 82 -13.39 3.48 1.98
C LEU A 82 -14.18 3.57 0.68
N HIS A 83 -15.10 4.53 0.62
CA HIS A 83 -15.80 4.84 -0.62
C HIS A 83 -14.82 5.07 -1.78
N SER A 84 -15.04 4.37 -2.87
CA SER A 84 -14.16 4.31 -4.02
C SER A 84 -14.97 4.33 -5.31
N GLU A 85 -14.49 5.04 -6.33
CA GLU A 85 -15.22 5.18 -7.58
C GLU A 85 -14.29 5.32 -8.80
N ILE A 86 -14.81 5.01 -9.97
CA ILE A 86 -14.26 5.45 -11.25
C ILE A 86 -14.95 6.76 -11.60
N MET A 87 -14.19 7.84 -11.71
CA MET A 87 -14.70 9.17 -12.03
C MET A 87 -15.37 9.19 -13.41
N ALA A 88 -16.25 10.17 -13.63
CA ALA A 88 -16.85 10.43 -14.94
C ALA A 88 -15.76 10.54 -16.02
N ASP A 89 -16.04 9.98 -17.19
CA ASP A 89 -15.19 9.97 -18.39
C ASP A 89 -13.81 9.31 -18.19
N SER A 90 -13.61 8.57 -17.08
CA SER A 90 -12.39 7.84 -16.77
C SER A 90 -12.53 6.33 -16.99
N ILE A 91 -11.42 5.69 -17.34
CA ILE A 91 -11.26 4.23 -17.34
C ILE A 91 -10.39 3.74 -16.20
N HIS A 92 -9.94 4.65 -15.33
CA HIS A 92 -9.11 4.35 -14.16
C HIS A 92 -9.82 4.78 -12.89
N GLY A 93 -9.75 3.95 -11.89
CA GLY A 93 -10.22 4.19 -10.54
C GLY A 93 -9.23 3.71 -9.49
N VAL A 94 -9.55 3.95 -8.24
CA VAL A 94 -8.73 3.53 -7.10
C VAL A 94 -9.65 2.98 -6.02
N LEU A 95 -9.38 1.74 -5.61
CA LEU A 95 -9.99 1.17 -4.40
C LEU A 95 -9.15 1.62 -3.19
N LYS A 96 -9.77 2.30 -2.24
CA LYS A 96 -9.12 2.87 -1.07
C LYS A 96 -9.35 2.01 0.16
N VAL A 97 -8.26 1.63 0.82
CA VAL A 97 -8.29 0.85 2.05
C VAL A 97 -7.49 1.58 3.12
N LEU A 98 -8.15 1.92 4.22
CA LEU A 98 -7.49 2.46 5.40
C LEU A 98 -7.09 1.29 6.29
N VAL A 99 -5.80 1.11 6.54
CA VAL A 99 -5.26 0.12 7.48
C VAL A 99 -4.93 0.77 8.80
N LYS A 100 -5.07 0.03 9.90
CA LYS A 100 -4.89 0.55 11.26
C LYS A 100 -3.78 -0.20 11.97
N LYS A 101 -2.98 0.57 12.74
CA LYS A 101 -1.99 0.00 13.63
C LYS A 101 -2.67 -0.58 14.87
N THR A 102 -2.50 -1.87 15.09
CA THR A 102 -2.99 -2.58 16.28
C THR A 102 -1.83 -3.26 16.99
N ASP A 103 -1.93 -3.49 18.29
CA ASP A 103 -0.87 -4.11 19.11
C ASP A 103 -0.51 -5.53 18.61
N ILE A 104 -1.40 -6.18 17.89
CA ILE A 104 -1.17 -7.52 17.36
C ILE A 104 -0.06 -7.54 16.30
N LEU A 105 0.15 -6.40 15.60
CA LEU A 105 1.19 -6.27 14.57
C LEU A 105 2.61 -6.36 15.13
N ASP A 106 2.79 -6.24 16.44
CA ASP A 106 4.09 -6.46 17.08
C ASP A 106 4.50 -7.94 17.07
N ASN A 107 3.55 -8.85 16.88
CA ASN A 107 3.77 -10.29 16.93
C ASN A 107 3.31 -11.04 15.69
N GLU A 108 2.38 -10.48 14.91
CA GLU A 108 1.72 -11.17 13.81
C GLU A 108 1.33 -10.20 12.69
N SER A 109 1.64 -10.54 11.45
CA SER A 109 1.18 -9.77 10.29
C SER A 109 -0.32 -10.00 10.03
N ARG A 110 -1.01 -8.95 9.59
CA ARG A 110 -2.39 -9.02 9.12
C ARG A 110 -2.43 -9.12 7.61
N ARG A 111 -3.13 -10.13 7.12
CA ARG A 111 -3.37 -10.35 5.69
C ARG A 111 -4.82 -10.03 5.37
N LEU A 112 -5.02 -9.21 4.36
CA LEU A 112 -6.31 -8.83 3.82
C LEU A 112 -6.32 -9.16 2.33
N THR A 113 -7.17 -10.10 1.90
CA THR A 113 -7.43 -10.37 0.49
C THR A 113 -8.81 -9.83 0.14
N LEU A 114 -8.85 -8.91 -0.82
CA LEU A 114 -10.06 -8.28 -1.33
C LEU A 114 -10.47 -8.88 -2.67
N ARG A 115 -11.78 -8.97 -2.90
CA ARG A 115 -12.39 -9.33 -4.18
C ARG A 115 -13.23 -8.17 -4.68
N LEU A 116 -13.08 -7.80 -5.96
CA LEU A 116 -14.01 -6.90 -6.63
C LEU A 116 -15.37 -7.59 -6.80
N CYS A 117 -16.43 -6.89 -6.41
CA CYS A 117 -17.80 -7.41 -6.46
C CYS A 117 -18.59 -6.77 -7.59
N PRO A 118 -19.48 -7.55 -8.25
CA PRO A 118 -20.45 -6.98 -9.17
C PRO A 118 -21.41 -6.03 -8.42
N ASN A 119 -21.87 -5.01 -9.11
CA ASN A 119 -22.87 -4.06 -8.61
C ASN A 119 -23.74 -3.54 -9.76
N GLN A 120 -24.53 -2.52 -9.51
CA GLN A 120 -25.40 -1.93 -10.56
C GLN A 120 -24.64 -1.33 -11.76
N PHE A 121 -23.33 -1.12 -11.65
CA PHE A 121 -22.48 -0.50 -12.68
C PHE A 121 -21.54 -1.49 -13.35
N PHE A 122 -21.19 -2.59 -12.67
CA PHE A 122 -20.16 -3.51 -13.11
C PHE A 122 -20.59 -4.95 -12.93
N GLU A 123 -20.30 -5.74 -13.96
CA GLU A 123 -20.38 -7.19 -13.92
C GLU A 123 -19.20 -7.81 -13.15
N SER A 124 -19.19 -9.13 -13.02
CA SER A 124 -18.10 -9.85 -12.37
C SER A 124 -16.75 -9.58 -13.02
N ALA A 125 -15.76 -9.28 -12.22
CA ALA A 125 -14.38 -9.13 -12.67
C ALA A 125 -13.82 -10.45 -13.24
N PRO A 126 -12.85 -10.40 -14.17
CA PRO A 126 -12.12 -11.57 -14.62
C PRO A 126 -11.46 -12.29 -13.42
N VAL A 127 -11.57 -13.62 -13.37
CA VAL A 127 -11.20 -14.44 -12.20
C VAL A 127 -9.77 -14.17 -11.71
N ASN A 128 -8.81 -14.09 -12.63
CA ASN A 128 -7.38 -13.87 -12.33
C ASN A 128 -6.99 -12.41 -12.05
N GLN A 129 -7.93 -11.46 -12.10
CA GLN A 129 -7.72 -10.04 -11.83
C GLN A 129 -8.77 -9.46 -10.89
N SER A 130 -9.51 -10.33 -10.21
CA SER A 130 -10.56 -9.97 -9.25
C SER A 130 -10.07 -9.90 -7.81
N LEU A 131 -8.87 -10.43 -7.51
CA LEU A 131 -8.32 -10.52 -6.16
C LEU A 131 -7.10 -9.61 -6.01
N TYR A 132 -6.96 -9.03 -4.82
CA TYR A 132 -5.79 -8.25 -4.41
C TYR A 132 -5.48 -8.50 -2.94
N THR A 133 -4.20 -8.70 -2.61
CA THR A 133 -3.77 -8.98 -1.24
C THR A 133 -2.96 -7.82 -0.68
N ILE A 134 -3.29 -7.42 0.54
CA ILE A 134 -2.52 -6.49 1.37
C ILE A 134 -1.98 -7.27 2.55
N VAL A 135 -0.71 -7.07 2.87
CA VAL A 135 -0.08 -7.56 4.10
C VAL A 135 0.32 -6.36 4.93
N VAL A 136 -0.24 -6.26 6.12
CA VAL A 136 0.09 -5.20 7.08
C VAL A 136 0.93 -5.80 8.18
N ASN A 137 2.07 -5.20 8.48
CA ASN A 137 2.97 -5.65 9.54
C ASN A 137 3.61 -4.48 10.28
N ASN A 138 4.44 -4.81 11.26
CA ASN A 138 5.27 -3.86 12.00
C ASN A 138 6.75 -4.30 11.91
N GLU A 139 7.22 -4.63 10.70
CA GLU A 139 8.58 -5.09 10.45
C GLU A 139 9.43 -3.99 9.85
N LEU A 140 10.66 -3.90 10.31
CA LEU A 140 11.67 -3.00 9.79
C LEU A 140 12.85 -3.82 9.29
N LEU A 141 13.02 -3.87 7.96
CA LEU A 141 14.12 -4.59 7.33
C LEU A 141 15.39 -3.75 7.37
N TYR A 142 16.54 -4.42 7.48
CA TYR A 142 17.85 -3.75 7.35
C TYR A 142 17.97 -3.10 5.97
N PRO A 143 18.20 -1.77 5.91
CA PRO A 143 18.22 -1.06 4.63
C PRO A 143 19.56 -1.23 3.90
N ASP A 144 19.49 -1.18 2.58
CA ASP A 144 20.69 -1.16 1.76
C ASP A 144 21.44 0.17 1.88
N GLY A 145 22.77 0.12 1.91
CA GLY A 145 23.61 1.33 2.01
C GLY A 145 23.57 2.04 3.35
N TRP A 146 23.32 1.33 4.45
CA TRP A 146 23.38 1.88 5.80
C TRP A 146 24.79 2.38 6.14
N ILE A 147 24.89 3.65 6.52
CA ILE A 147 26.18 4.31 6.84
C ILE A 147 26.21 4.96 8.23
N PHE A 148 25.14 4.80 9.01
CA PHE A 148 24.94 5.54 10.25
C PHE A 148 25.53 4.83 11.48
N GLY A 149 26.54 3.98 11.31
CA GLY A 149 27.18 3.21 12.37
C GLY A 149 26.43 1.93 12.74
N GLU A 150 26.50 1.52 13.99
CA GLU A 150 25.77 0.33 14.45
C GLU A 150 24.28 0.49 14.20
N TYR A 151 23.69 -0.57 13.65
CA TYR A 151 22.27 -0.60 13.34
C TYR A 151 21.44 -0.89 14.59
N SER A 152 20.36 -0.17 14.76
CA SER A 152 19.25 -0.52 15.64
C SER A 152 17.94 -0.12 15.00
N GLN A 153 16.84 -0.74 15.38
CA GLN A 153 15.52 -0.43 14.83
C GLN A 153 15.10 1.00 15.19
N VAL A 154 15.33 1.41 16.45
CA VAL A 154 15.04 2.77 16.92
C VAL A 154 15.84 3.82 16.16
N LYS A 155 17.14 3.56 15.91
CA LYS A 155 17.95 4.46 15.07
C LYS A 155 17.43 4.55 13.64
N HIS A 156 17.02 3.42 13.06
CA HIS A 156 16.48 3.40 11.71
C HIS A 156 15.15 4.16 11.63
N GLU A 157 14.24 3.97 12.58
CA GLU A 157 12.99 4.76 12.67
C GLU A 157 13.29 6.26 12.78
N PHE A 158 14.28 6.63 13.59
CA PHE A 158 14.71 8.02 13.69
C PHE A 158 15.23 8.58 12.37
N VAL A 159 16.01 7.78 11.61
CA VAL A 159 16.46 8.16 10.27
C VAL A 159 15.28 8.33 9.33
N ILE A 160 14.34 7.39 9.29
CA ILE A 160 13.14 7.48 8.45
C ILE A 160 12.33 8.74 8.78
N LEU A 161 12.11 9.02 10.07
CA LEU A 161 11.34 10.18 10.52
C LEU A 161 11.92 11.51 9.98
N HIS A 162 13.24 11.64 9.93
CA HIS A 162 13.91 12.86 9.52
C HIS A 162 14.22 12.95 8.02
N THR A 163 14.30 11.82 7.33
CA THR A 163 14.70 11.75 5.91
C THR A 163 13.57 11.39 4.96
N GLY A 164 12.52 10.73 5.49
CA GLY A 164 11.46 10.14 4.68
C GLY A 164 11.89 8.89 3.89
N ILE A 165 13.12 8.39 4.09
CA ILE A 165 13.68 7.25 3.34
C ILE A 165 13.87 6.07 4.27
N ALA A 166 13.24 4.93 3.90
CA ALA A 166 13.16 3.75 4.73
C ALA A 166 14.07 2.59 4.29
N THR A 167 14.43 2.54 3.00
CA THR A 167 15.13 1.39 2.43
C THR A 167 16.37 1.85 1.66
N ASP A 168 16.71 1.41 0.60
CA ASP A 168 17.84 1.62 -0.28
C ASP A 168 18.42 3.07 -0.31
N TYR A 169 19.30 3.38 0.62
CA TYR A 169 20.03 4.67 0.64
C TYR A 169 21.05 4.80 -0.49
N ASN A 170 21.45 3.70 -1.14
CA ASN A 170 22.41 3.73 -2.25
C ASN A 170 21.77 4.28 -3.53
N SER A 171 20.51 3.99 -3.80
CA SER A 171 19.82 4.47 -4.99
C SER A 171 19.34 5.92 -4.87
N VAL A 172 19.13 6.40 -3.64
CA VAL A 172 18.56 7.72 -3.38
C VAL A 172 19.63 8.79 -3.14
N TRP A 173 20.74 8.43 -2.51
CA TRP A 173 21.78 9.40 -2.11
C TRP A 173 23.16 9.09 -2.66
N THR A 174 23.82 10.14 -3.11
CA THR A 174 25.27 10.15 -3.32
C THR A 174 26.02 10.06 -1.99
N ASN A 175 27.31 9.72 -2.02
CA ASN A 175 28.13 9.68 -0.82
C ASN A 175 28.18 11.03 -0.07
N SER A 176 28.17 12.15 -0.80
CA SER A 176 28.15 13.50 -0.21
C SER A 176 26.84 13.79 0.51
N GLU A 177 25.71 13.39 -0.08
CA GLU A 177 24.39 13.53 0.54
C GLU A 177 24.24 12.66 1.79
N LYS A 178 24.78 11.44 1.77
CA LYS A 178 24.81 10.56 2.94
C LYS A 178 25.57 11.20 4.11
N LEU A 179 26.74 11.81 3.85
CA LEU A 179 27.50 12.51 4.87
C LEU A 179 26.80 13.76 5.38
N TRP A 180 26.11 14.48 4.50
CA TRP A 180 25.31 15.64 4.86
C TRP A 180 24.13 15.22 5.76
N TRP A 181 23.41 14.16 5.39
CA TRP A 181 22.33 13.63 6.21
C TRP A 181 22.82 13.13 7.57
N LYS A 182 23.99 12.47 7.61
CA LYS A 182 24.60 12.07 8.88
C LYS A 182 24.81 13.25 9.81
N SER A 183 25.32 14.38 9.31
CA SER A 183 25.45 15.60 10.11
C SER A 183 24.10 16.15 10.58
N LYS A 184 23.08 16.14 9.73
CA LYS A 184 21.73 16.59 10.09
C LYS A 184 21.08 15.71 11.15
N LEU A 185 21.31 14.40 11.09
CA LEU A 185 20.82 13.46 12.09
C LEU A 185 21.50 13.63 13.45
N ILE A 186 22.78 13.99 13.48
CA ILE A 186 23.47 14.36 14.74
C ILE A 186 22.81 15.59 15.36
N ASP A 187 22.55 16.63 14.57
CA ASP A 187 21.89 17.85 15.05
C ASP A 187 20.46 17.51 15.56
N ALA A 188 19.69 16.73 14.81
CA ALA A 188 18.34 16.33 15.19
C ALA A 188 18.32 15.47 16.46
N LEU A 189 19.27 14.57 16.63
CA LEU A 189 19.41 13.74 17.84
C LEU A 189 19.74 14.61 19.06
N TYR A 190 20.60 15.61 18.88
CA TYR A 190 20.91 16.56 19.94
C TYR A 190 19.66 17.33 20.40
N GLU A 191 18.88 17.85 19.44
CA GLU A 191 17.60 18.54 19.74
C GLU A 191 16.59 17.61 20.41
N TYR A 192 16.47 16.37 19.94
CA TYR A 192 15.61 15.37 20.58
C TYR A 192 15.99 15.15 22.04
N ASN A 193 17.28 14.89 22.30
CA ASN A 193 17.77 14.63 23.66
C ASN A 193 17.64 15.86 24.57
N LEU A 194 17.76 17.07 24.02
CA LEU A 194 17.56 18.32 24.76
C LEU A 194 16.08 18.50 25.16
N ALA A 195 15.17 18.10 24.29
CA ALA A 195 13.72 18.14 24.52
C ALA A 195 13.23 17.05 25.52
N HIS A 196 14.02 15.99 25.69
CA HIS A 196 13.71 14.86 26.59
C HIS A 196 14.78 14.71 27.70
N PRO A 197 14.91 15.67 28.62
CA PRO A 197 15.92 15.65 29.68
C PRO A 197 15.66 14.46 30.63
N GLY A 198 16.66 13.60 30.78
CA GLY A 198 16.57 12.37 31.61
C GLY A 198 16.11 11.12 30.86
N ASP A 199 15.60 11.25 29.63
CA ASP A 199 15.24 10.12 28.77
C ASP A 199 15.77 10.31 27.33
N PRO A 200 17.09 10.35 27.13
CA PRO A 200 17.70 10.47 25.81
C PRO A 200 17.35 9.25 24.94
N LEU A 201 17.40 9.42 23.63
CA LEU A 201 17.08 8.36 22.69
C LEU A 201 18.02 7.17 22.82
N LYS A 202 17.45 6.00 23.10
CA LYS A 202 18.15 4.72 23.27
C LYS A 202 17.62 3.71 22.27
N ASP A 203 18.46 2.76 21.92
CA ASP A 203 18.06 1.61 21.13
C ASP A 203 17.20 0.62 21.94
N GLU A 204 16.77 -0.45 21.31
CA GLU A 204 15.98 -1.53 21.89
C GLU A 204 16.68 -2.27 23.04
N ASN A 205 18.00 -2.09 23.22
CA ASN A 205 18.82 -2.66 24.29
C ASN A 205 19.13 -1.64 25.39
N GLY A 206 18.62 -0.42 25.29
CA GLY A 206 18.87 0.67 26.23
C GLY A 206 20.21 1.39 26.02
N ILE A 207 20.89 1.17 24.89
CA ILE A 207 22.15 1.83 24.53
C ILE A 207 21.85 3.19 23.88
N LEU A 208 22.58 4.24 24.28
CA LEU A 208 22.41 5.56 23.71
C LEU A 208 22.69 5.55 22.20
N ILE A 209 21.77 6.12 21.42
CA ILE A 209 21.95 6.27 19.98
C ILE A 209 23.00 7.34 19.68
N SER A 210 23.83 7.06 18.66
CA SER A 210 24.83 7.97 18.08
C SER A 210 24.94 7.74 16.59
N PHE A 211 25.29 8.81 15.84
CA PHE A 211 25.47 8.78 14.38
C PHE A 211 26.93 8.96 13.96
#